data_62997e7a85988d771bf9887c5444b8de
#
_entry.id   62997e7a85988d771bf9887c5444b8de
#
_cell.length_a   1.000
_cell.length_b   1.000
_cell.length_c   1.000
_cell.angle_alpha   90.00
_cell.angle_beta   90.00
_cell.angle_gamma   90.00
#
_symmetry.space_group_name_H-M   'P 1'
#
loop_
_entity.id
_entity.type
_entity.pdbx_description
1 polymer ?
#
loop_
_entity_poly.entity_id
_entity_poly.type
_entity_poly.pdbx_seq_one_letter_code
_entity_poly.pdbx_strand_id
1 'polypeptide(L)'
;MSETSAIPDNTGLEMHRLMETLYPVCRSITGNGVRETLAVINQHIPLAMTEIATGTRAFDWEIPKEWNIKDAYVKTSDGRRIIDFSASSLHVVSYSHPVRKTVNLAELKQHVHSLPEQPDLIPY
;
A
#
# COMPACT_ATOMS: atom_id res chain seq x y z
N MET A 1 0.50 22.23 38.06
CA MET A 1 0.52 23.22 36.96
C MET A 1 0.97 22.46 35.72
N SER A 2 0.06 22.17 34.84
CA SER A 2 0.33 21.39 33.59
C SER A 2 0.88 22.37 32.57
N GLU A 3 2.16 22.24 32.22
CA GLU A 3 2.75 22.95 31.09
C GLU A 3 2.08 22.43 29.83
N THR A 4 1.22 23.24 29.24
CA THR A 4 0.74 23.00 27.88
C THR A 4 1.92 23.34 26.95
N SER A 5 2.68 22.32 26.56
CA SER A 5 3.73 22.47 25.54
C SER A 5 3.06 23.00 24.26
N ALA A 6 3.40 24.21 23.87
CA ALA A 6 2.91 24.79 22.63
C ALA A 6 3.41 23.94 21.46
N ILE A 7 2.51 23.55 20.55
CA ILE A 7 2.87 22.85 19.31
C ILE A 7 3.69 23.81 18.47
N PRO A 8 4.90 23.43 17.99
CA PRO A 8 5.70 24.28 17.12
C PRO A 8 4.95 24.69 15.85
N ASP A 9 5.12 25.93 15.40
CA ASP A 9 4.44 26.49 14.22
C ASP A 9 4.64 25.70 12.92
N ASN A 10 5.73 24.90 12.82
CA ASN A 10 6.04 24.09 11.65
C ASN A 10 5.52 22.65 11.70
N THR A 11 4.88 22.23 12.80
CA THR A 11 4.41 20.84 13.00
C THR A 11 3.52 20.35 11.87
N GLY A 12 2.60 21.18 11.39
CA GLY A 12 1.72 20.82 10.26
C GLY A 12 2.51 20.58 8.97
N LEU A 13 3.55 21.36 8.72
CA LEU A 13 4.41 21.20 7.56
C LEU A 13 5.26 19.92 7.66
N GLU A 14 5.76 19.60 8.83
CA GLU A 14 6.52 18.36 9.09
C GLU A 14 5.64 17.13 8.92
N MET A 15 4.41 17.17 9.43
CA MET A 15 3.43 16.10 9.22
C MET A 15 3.11 15.90 7.73
N HIS A 16 2.95 17.00 6.98
CA HIS A 16 2.71 16.93 5.53
C HIS A 16 3.89 16.29 4.79
N ARG A 17 5.12 16.69 5.11
CA ARG A 17 6.33 16.09 4.53
C ARG A 17 6.46 14.60 4.84
N LEU A 18 6.09 14.19 6.04
CA LEU A 18 6.08 12.77 6.40
C LEU A 18 5.05 12.00 5.56
N MET A 19 3.85 12.57 5.36
CA MET A 19 2.84 11.97 4.48
C MET A 19 3.33 11.85 3.03
N GLU A 20 3.96 12.90 2.48
CA GLU A 20 4.55 12.87 1.13
C GLU A 20 5.62 11.78 0.99
N THR A 21 6.45 11.60 2.03
CA THR A 21 7.48 10.55 2.06
C THR A 21 6.86 9.14 2.08
N LEU A 22 5.80 8.95 2.83
CA LEU A 22 5.16 7.65 3.01
C LEU A 22 4.14 7.30 1.92
N TYR A 23 3.60 8.29 1.22
CA TYR A 23 2.54 8.10 0.22
C TYR A 23 2.92 7.13 -0.90
N PRO A 24 4.12 7.19 -1.51
CA PRO A 24 4.49 6.28 -2.59
C PRO A 24 4.80 4.85 -2.13
N VAL A 25 4.96 4.62 -0.83
CA VAL A 25 5.30 3.30 -0.29
C VAL A 25 4.07 2.39 -0.33
N CYS A 26 4.09 1.39 -1.20
CA CYS A 26 3.03 0.38 -1.22
C CYS A 26 3.19 -0.58 -0.05
N ARG A 27 2.29 -0.49 0.90
CA ARG A 27 2.26 -1.37 2.09
C ARG A 27 1.01 -2.22 2.13
N SER A 28 1.22 -3.43 2.63
CA SER A 28 0.17 -4.31 3.12
C SER A 28 0.39 -4.55 4.63
N ILE A 29 -0.32 -5.49 5.22
CA ILE A 29 -0.10 -5.88 6.63
C ILE A 29 1.25 -6.55 6.87
N THR A 30 1.94 -7.01 5.82
CA THR A 30 3.27 -7.66 5.87
C THR A 30 4.13 -7.18 4.71
N GLY A 31 5.42 -7.52 4.73
CA GLY A 31 6.34 -7.30 3.63
C GLY A 31 7.19 -6.04 3.75
N ASN A 32 7.92 -5.74 2.69
CA ASN A 32 8.94 -4.69 2.71
C ASN A 32 8.37 -3.28 2.89
N GLY A 33 7.19 -3.00 2.35
CA GLY A 33 6.56 -1.68 2.48
C GLY A 33 6.24 -1.30 3.92
N VAL A 34 5.83 -2.25 4.76
CA VAL A 34 5.62 -1.98 6.19
C VAL A 34 6.95 -1.78 6.92
N ARG A 35 8.00 -2.55 6.60
CA ARG A 35 9.34 -2.35 7.17
C ARG A 35 9.90 -0.97 6.83
N GLU A 36 9.81 -0.56 5.58
CA GLU A 36 10.23 0.76 5.11
C GLU A 36 9.46 1.87 5.84
N THR A 37 8.15 1.73 5.96
CA THR A 37 7.30 2.67 6.70
C THR A 37 7.74 2.78 8.16
N LEU A 38 7.93 1.66 8.84
CA LEU A 38 8.38 1.64 10.24
C LEU A 38 9.79 2.23 10.41
N ALA A 39 10.69 2.00 9.46
CA ALA A 39 12.03 2.60 9.47
C ALA A 39 11.96 4.13 9.35
N VAL A 40 11.08 4.67 8.53
CA VAL A 40 10.85 6.13 8.42
C VAL A 40 10.25 6.66 9.73
N ILE A 41 9.21 6.03 10.26
CA ILE A 41 8.56 6.46 11.50
C ILE A 41 9.55 6.42 12.69
N ASN A 42 10.44 5.42 12.72
CA ASN A 42 11.46 5.28 13.78
C ASN A 42 12.47 6.44 13.82
N GLN A 43 12.55 7.26 12.78
CA GLN A 43 13.34 8.49 12.79
C GLN A 43 12.70 9.63 13.58
N HIS A 44 11.39 9.55 13.81
CA HIS A 44 10.60 10.56 14.51
C HIS A 44 10.22 10.13 15.92
N ILE A 45 9.92 8.86 16.11
CA ILE A 45 9.56 8.27 17.40
C ILE A 45 10.29 6.94 17.60
N PRO A 46 10.82 6.64 18.79
CA PRO A 46 11.50 5.36 19.03
C PRO A 46 10.51 4.20 18.97
N LEU A 47 10.77 3.23 18.08
CA LEU A 47 9.96 2.03 17.93
C LEU A 47 10.74 0.79 18.35
N ALA A 48 10.12 -0.07 19.16
CA ALA A 48 10.57 -1.44 19.35
C ALA A 48 9.89 -2.33 18.29
N MET A 49 10.66 -2.77 17.29
CA MET A 49 10.14 -3.61 16.22
C MET A 49 10.39 -5.09 16.52
N THR A 50 9.34 -5.91 16.38
CA THR A 50 9.44 -7.36 16.52
C THR A 50 8.94 -8.02 15.26
N GLU A 51 9.74 -8.90 14.68
CA GLU A 51 9.34 -9.72 13.54
C GLU A 51 8.82 -11.08 13.99
N ILE A 52 7.71 -11.52 13.43
CA ILE A 52 7.10 -12.81 13.70
C ILE A 52 7.10 -13.62 12.39
N ALA A 53 7.64 -14.83 12.45
CA ALA A 53 7.79 -15.67 11.26
C ALA A 53 6.44 -16.09 10.68
N THR A 54 6.35 -16.13 9.34
CA THR A 54 5.24 -16.77 8.62
C THR A 54 4.99 -18.18 9.13
N GLY A 55 3.72 -18.56 9.28
CA GLY A 55 3.31 -19.86 9.79
C GLY A 55 3.27 -19.95 11.32
N THR A 56 3.68 -18.91 12.04
CA THR A 56 3.51 -18.86 13.50
C THR A 56 2.03 -18.75 13.84
N ARG A 57 1.57 -19.61 14.74
CA ARG A 57 0.18 -19.55 15.21
C ARG A 57 -0.01 -18.38 16.18
N ALA A 58 -1.02 -17.56 15.92
CA ALA A 58 -1.41 -16.42 16.73
C ALA A 58 -2.91 -16.52 17.04
N PHE A 59 -3.25 -16.95 18.25
CA PHE A 59 -4.63 -17.23 18.70
C PHE A 59 -5.34 -18.24 17.76
N ASP A 60 -6.34 -17.81 17.03
CA ASP A 60 -7.19 -18.62 16.13
C ASP A 60 -6.77 -18.53 14.65
N TRP A 61 -5.68 -17.82 14.33
CA TRP A 61 -5.16 -17.68 12.97
C TRP A 61 -3.67 -17.97 12.89
N GLU A 62 -3.11 -17.94 11.68
CA GLU A 62 -1.71 -18.16 11.38
C GLU A 62 -1.13 -16.94 10.66
N ILE A 63 0.09 -16.55 11.03
CA ILE A 63 0.79 -15.43 10.38
C ILE A 63 0.94 -15.72 8.89
N PRO A 64 0.38 -14.89 8.01
CA PRO A 64 0.38 -15.15 6.58
C PRO A 64 1.76 -15.00 5.96
N LYS A 65 1.90 -15.49 4.73
CA LYS A 65 3.09 -15.21 3.91
C LYS A 65 3.18 -13.71 3.62
N GLU A 66 4.40 -13.22 3.54
CA GLU A 66 4.62 -11.84 3.11
C GLU A 66 4.16 -11.62 1.68
N TRP A 67 3.59 -10.45 1.45
CA TRP A 67 3.22 -10.00 0.14
C TRP A 67 4.04 -8.76 -0.25
N ASN A 68 4.72 -8.86 -1.40
CA ASN A 68 5.52 -7.79 -1.96
C ASN A 68 5.19 -7.64 -3.44
N ILE A 69 4.78 -6.45 -3.85
CA ILE A 69 4.54 -6.15 -5.25
C ILE A 69 5.81 -5.61 -5.91
N LYS A 70 6.07 -6.05 -7.14
CA LYS A 70 7.16 -5.54 -7.97
C LYS A 70 6.66 -4.66 -9.10
N ASP A 71 5.58 -5.09 -9.74
CA ASP A 71 4.91 -4.38 -10.83
C ASP A 71 3.53 -4.99 -11.06
N ALA A 72 2.59 -4.18 -11.53
CA ALA A 72 1.29 -4.64 -12.00
C ALA A 72 0.74 -3.68 -13.04
N TYR A 73 0.25 -4.23 -14.15
CA TYR A 73 -0.31 -3.42 -15.21
C TYR A 73 -1.30 -4.21 -16.08
N VAL A 74 -2.21 -3.48 -16.69
CA VAL A 74 -2.98 -3.93 -17.85
C VAL A 74 -2.55 -3.11 -19.05
N LYS A 75 -2.22 -3.78 -20.15
CA LYS A 75 -1.84 -3.11 -21.40
C LYS A 75 -2.66 -3.63 -22.58
N THR A 76 -2.85 -2.78 -23.55
CA THR A 76 -3.44 -3.09 -24.85
C THR A 76 -2.47 -3.89 -25.72
N SER A 77 -2.97 -4.46 -26.82
CA SER A 77 -2.16 -5.26 -27.76
C SER A 77 -1.01 -4.48 -28.42
N ASP A 78 -1.15 -3.15 -28.54
CA ASP A 78 -0.11 -2.24 -29.01
C ASP A 78 0.93 -1.87 -27.94
N GLY A 79 0.78 -2.41 -26.73
CA GLY A 79 1.75 -2.25 -25.65
C GLY A 79 1.48 -1.05 -24.73
N ARG A 80 0.47 -0.22 -24.95
CA ARG A 80 0.13 0.91 -24.10
C ARG A 80 -0.44 0.43 -22.76
N ARG A 81 0.14 0.83 -21.63
CA ARG A 81 -0.41 0.60 -20.30
C ARG A 81 -1.64 1.48 -20.08
N ILE A 82 -2.75 0.90 -19.66
CA ILE A 82 -4.02 1.59 -19.37
C ILE A 82 -4.34 1.55 -17.87
N ILE A 83 -3.85 0.54 -17.17
CA ILE A 83 -3.79 0.47 -15.71
C ILE A 83 -2.33 0.22 -15.36
N ASP A 84 -1.78 1.00 -14.44
CA ASP A 84 -0.37 0.92 -14.09
C ASP A 84 -0.18 1.18 -12.60
N PHE A 85 0.38 0.20 -11.91
CA PHE A 85 0.71 0.31 -10.48
C PHE A 85 1.71 1.44 -10.21
N SER A 86 2.64 1.70 -11.13
CA SER A 86 3.62 2.78 -10.96
C SER A 86 3.00 4.18 -11.01
N ALA A 87 1.82 4.31 -11.64
CA ALA A 87 1.06 5.56 -11.64
C ALA A 87 0.21 5.72 -10.37
N SER A 88 -0.32 4.62 -9.84
CA SER A 88 -1.08 4.60 -8.59
C SER A 88 -1.07 3.22 -7.95
N SER A 89 -0.62 3.13 -6.71
CA SER A 89 -0.65 1.89 -5.93
C SER A 89 -2.07 1.40 -5.65
N LEU A 90 -3.08 2.27 -5.74
CA LEU A 90 -4.50 1.95 -5.58
C LEU A 90 -5.07 1.09 -6.71
N HIS A 91 -4.35 0.94 -7.83
CA HIS A 91 -4.73 0.03 -8.90
C HIS A 91 -4.62 -1.46 -8.54
N VAL A 92 -4.03 -1.80 -7.41
CA VAL A 92 -3.83 -3.20 -7.01
C VAL A 92 -4.33 -3.45 -5.60
N VAL A 93 -5.18 -4.45 -5.46
CA VAL A 93 -5.61 -4.94 -4.15
C VAL A 93 -4.48 -5.72 -3.50
N SER A 94 -4.18 -5.43 -2.22
CA SER A 94 -3.18 -6.15 -1.43
C SER A 94 -3.48 -7.66 -1.41
N TYR A 95 -2.42 -8.47 -1.40
CA TYR A 95 -2.49 -9.94 -1.48
C TYR A 95 -3.04 -10.50 -2.79
N SER A 96 -3.13 -9.69 -3.86
CA SER A 96 -3.42 -10.20 -5.20
C SER A 96 -2.39 -11.25 -5.62
N HIS A 97 -2.89 -12.32 -6.23
CA HIS A 97 -2.02 -13.38 -6.75
C HIS A 97 -1.26 -12.93 -8.00
N PRO A 98 -0.01 -13.38 -8.18
CA PRO A 98 0.73 -13.07 -9.40
C PRO A 98 0.04 -13.72 -10.62
N VAL A 99 -0.18 -12.92 -11.65
CA VAL A 99 -0.79 -13.37 -12.90
C VAL A 99 -0.05 -12.77 -14.09
N ARG A 100 0.13 -13.56 -15.15
CA ARG A 100 0.64 -13.10 -16.44
C ARG A 100 -0.15 -13.77 -17.54
N LYS A 101 -1.15 -13.08 -18.08
CA LYS A 101 -2.12 -13.65 -19.01
C LYS A 101 -2.55 -12.62 -20.04
N THR A 102 -2.79 -13.06 -21.26
CA THR A 102 -3.51 -12.29 -22.28
C THR A 102 -4.95 -12.78 -22.29
N VAL A 103 -5.87 -11.85 -22.13
CA VAL A 103 -7.30 -12.14 -22.02
C VAL A 103 -8.09 -11.21 -22.93
N ASN A 104 -9.30 -11.57 -23.28
CA ASN A 104 -10.24 -10.65 -23.93
C ASN A 104 -10.89 -9.71 -22.90
N LEU A 105 -11.57 -8.66 -23.39
CA LEU A 105 -12.18 -7.66 -22.53
C LEU A 105 -13.28 -8.23 -21.60
N ALA A 106 -14.02 -9.22 -22.07
CA ALA A 106 -15.10 -9.82 -21.26
C ALA A 106 -14.54 -10.57 -20.04
N GLU A 107 -13.43 -11.29 -20.22
CA GLU A 107 -12.72 -11.94 -19.12
C GLU A 107 -12.06 -10.90 -18.19
N LEU A 108 -11.40 -9.87 -18.74
CA LEU A 108 -10.76 -8.82 -17.95
C LEU A 108 -11.76 -8.13 -17.02
N LYS A 109 -12.96 -7.81 -17.51
CA LYS A 109 -14.02 -7.15 -16.73
C LYS A 109 -14.46 -7.93 -15.48
N GLN A 110 -14.17 -9.23 -15.39
CA GLN A 110 -14.47 -10.04 -14.19
C GLN A 110 -13.46 -9.81 -13.06
N HIS A 111 -12.32 -9.20 -13.36
CA HIS A 111 -11.20 -9.01 -12.43
C HIS A 111 -10.83 -7.55 -12.18
N VAL A 112 -11.46 -6.63 -12.90
CA VAL A 112 -11.21 -5.18 -12.79
C VAL A 112 -12.50 -4.50 -12.42
N HIS A 113 -12.46 -3.74 -11.35
CA HIS A 113 -13.62 -3.05 -10.79
C HIS A 113 -13.42 -1.54 -10.85
N SER A 114 -14.48 -0.82 -11.14
CA SER A 114 -14.50 0.64 -11.16
C SER A 114 -15.87 1.14 -10.70
N LEU A 115 -15.91 2.38 -10.24
CA LEU A 115 -17.12 3.06 -9.83
C LEU A 115 -17.23 4.39 -10.61
N PRO A 116 -17.66 4.35 -11.88
CA PRO A 116 -17.63 5.51 -12.77
C PRO A 116 -18.46 6.70 -12.28
N GLU A 117 -19.52 6.43 -11.53
CA GLU A 117 -20.42 7.44 -10.93
C GLU A 117 -19.79 8.15 -9.72
N GLN A 118 -18.68 7.63 -9.20
CA GLN A 118 -17.96 8.20 -8.06
C GLN A 118 -16.44 8.12 -8.29
N PRO A 119 -15.91 8.82 -9.30
CA PRO A 119 -14.52 8.64 -9.76
C PRO A 119 -13.47 9.10 -8.73
N ASP A 120 -13.85 9.97 -7.81
CA ASP A 120 -12.96 10.52 -6.77
C ASP A 120 -12.93 9.66 -5.49
N LEU A 121 -13.76 8.63 -5.40
CA LEU A 121 -13.77 7.74 -4.24
C LEU A 121 -12.84 6.54 -4.47
N ILE A 122 -12.19 6.13 -3.38
CA ILE A 122 -11.46 4.86 -3.34
C ILE A 122 -12.48 3.76 -3.08
N PRO A 123 -12.74 2.86 -4.04
CA PRO A 123 -13.68 1.75 -3.84
C PRO A 123 -13.09 0.72 -2.87
N TYR A 124 -13.91 0.31 -1.93
CA TYR A 124 -13.67 -0.81 -1.03
C TYR A 124 -14.69 -1.90 -1.29
#